data_dd8becade620afdf9ce288263f5cb70b
#
_entry.id   dd8becade620afdf9ce288263f5cb70b
#
_cell.length_a   1.000
_cell.length_b   1.000
_cell.length_c   1.000
_cell.angle_alpha   90.00
_cell.angle_beta   90.00
_cell.angle_gamma   90.00
#
_symmetry.space_group_name_H-M   'P 1'
#
loop_
_entity.id
_entity.type
_entity.pdbx_description
1 polymer ?
#
loop_
_entity_poly.entity_id
_entity_poly.type
_entity_poly.pdbx_seq_one_letter_code
_entity_poly.pdbx_strand_id
1 'polypeptide(L)'
;MKKNLYWMAAAFITLTAVGCTNAKKADVSAAGSDTVQVADMHTAETSLDYYGVYKGTVPAADCPGIELTLTLKKDRTYTYHWAYIDRKDADFDETGTFTVKDNLLTLTEKGGEVSYFKVQEGSLVMLNNEKQPATGALAD
;
A
#
# COMPACT_ATOMS: atom_id res chain seq x y z
N MET A 1 0.31 -6.78 -45.69
CA MET A 1 -0.61 -7.67 -46.48
C MET A 1 -1.59 -8.33 -45.54
N LYS A 2 -2.86 -8.06 -45.85
CA LYS A 2 -4.12 -8.77 -45.50
C LYS A 2 -4.57 -8.55 -44.02
N LYS A 3 -5.44 -7.57 -43.64
CA LYS A 3 -6.88 -7.38 -44.00
C LYS A 3 -7.69 -8.62 -43.78
N ASN A 4 -8.57 -8.55 -42.76
CA ASN A 4 -9.96 -9.01 -42.75
C ASN A 4 -10.53 -8.61 -41.37
N LEU A 5 -11.41 -7.75 -41.19
CA LEU A 5 -12.67 -7.20 -41.71
C LEU A 5 -13.72 -8.32 -41.92
N TYR A 6 -14.62 -8.44 -40.98
CA TYR A 6 -16.03 -8.84 -41.12
C TYR A 6 -16.67 -8.54 -39.76
N TRP A 7 -17.50 -7.59 -39.54
CA TRP A 7 -18.77 -7.16 -40.11
C TRP A 7 -19.93 -8.07 -39.68
N MET A 8 -20.98 -7.36 -39.28
CA MET A 8 -22.40 -7.67 -39.11
C MET A 8 -22.81 -8.18 -37.72
N ALA A 9 -23.67 -7.57 -37.06
CA ALA A 9 -24.83 -6.71 -37.26
C ALA A 9 -26.01 -7.27 -36.43
N ALA A 10 -26.68 -6.34 -35.77
CA ALA A 10 -28.10 -6.24 -35.54
C ALA A 10 -28.76 -7.35 -34.68
N ALA A 11 -29.65 -7.11 -33.79
CA ALA A 11 -30.78 -6.23 -33.73
C ALA A 11 -31.51 -6.39 -32.39
N PHE A 12 -32.07 -5.29 -31.92
CA PHE A 12 -33.39 -5.15 -31.30
C PHE A 12 -33.87 -6.17 -30.25
N ILE A 13 -34.28 -5.71 -29.12
CA ILE A 13 -35.70 -5.50 -28.79
C ILE A 13 -35.83 -4.74 -27.48
N THR A 14 -36.51 -3.65 -27.55
CA THR A 14 -37.21 -2.88 -26.51
C THR A 14 -38.21 -3.76 -25.75
N LEU A 15 -38.31 -3.58 -24.44
CA LEU A 15 -39.62 -3.43 -23.84
C LEU A 15 -39.57 -2.78 -22.47
N THR A 16 -40.28 -1.74 -22.36
CA THR A 16 -40.82 -0.96 -21.27
C THR A 16 -41.60 -1.75 -20.23
N ALA A 17 -41.49 -1.35 -18.98
CA ALA A 17 -42.58 -1.18 -18.03
C ALA A 17 -41.98 -0.68 -16.71
N VAL A 18 -42.09 0.56 -16.34
CA VAL A 18 -43.11 1.25 -15.58
C VAL A 18 -43.69 0.40 -14.46
N GLY A 19 -43.38 0.84 -13.26
CA GLY A 19 -43.99 0.34 -12.05
C GLY A 19 -43.53 1.14 -10.84
N CYS A 20 -43.99 2.39 -10.72
CA CYS A 20 -44.06 3.07 -9.43
C CYS A 20 -45.17 2.43 -8.62
N THR A 21 -44.95 2.27 -7.32
CA THR A 21 -45.88 2.54 -6.21
C THR A 21 -45.13 2.20 -4.92
N ASN A 22 -44.75 3.20 -4.18
CA ASN A 22 -45.45 3.87 -3.10
C ASN A 22 -45.80 2.99 -1.87
N ALA A 23 -45.05 3.30 -0.81
CA ALA A 23 -45.39 3.36 0.60
C ALA A 23 -46.23 2.23 1.24
N LYS A 24 -45.69 1.67 2.30
CA LYS A 24 -46.09 1.84 3.69
C LYS A 24 -45.29 0.94 4.64
N LYS A 25 -44.63 1.57 5.56
CA LYS A 25 -44.54 1.31 6.99
C LYS A 25 -45.18 0.02 7.50
N ALA A 26 -44.39 -0.85 8.03
CA ALA A 26 -44.70 -1.67 9.19
C ALA A 26 -43.42 -2.28 9.75
N ASP A 27 -43.02 -1.81 10.91
CA ASP A 27 -42.52 -2.52 12.07
C ASP A 27 -42.48 -4.03 11.94
N VAL A 28 -41.36 -4.61 12.35
CA VAL A 28 -41.21 -5.57 13.45
C VAL A 28 -39.84 -6.28 13.36
N SER A 29 -39.00 -6.02 14.33
CA SER A 29 -38.11 -6.95 15.03
C SER A 29 -37.94 -8.35 14.44
N ALA A 30 -36.71 -8.66 14.02
CA ALA A 30 -36.14 -9.96 14.31
C ALA A 30 -34.61 -9.86 14.16
N ALA A 31 -33.93 -10.21 15.22
CA ALA A 31 -32.51 -10.39 15.31
C ALA A 31 -31.96 -11.26 14.18
N GLY A 32 -31.11 -10.68 13.40
CA GLY A 32 -30.24 -11.34 12.45
C GLY A 32 -28.96 -10.54 12.48
N SER A 33 -28.00 -11.00 13.27
CA SER A 33 -26.67 -10.46 13.33
C SER A 33 -25.95 -10.83 12.01
N ASP A 34 -26.29 -10.10 10.94
CA ASP A 34 -25.42 -9.99 9.80
C ASP A 34 -24.40 -8.91 10.15
N THR A 35 -23.32 -9.34 10.75
CA THR A 35 -22.07 -8.59 10.75
C THR A 35 -21.63 -8.57 9.30
N VAL A 36 -22.12 -7.59 8.54
CA VAL A 36 -21.46 -7.17 7.32
C VAL A 36 -20.09 -6.72 7.80
N GLN A 37 -19.10 -7.59 7.68
CA GLN A 37 -17.72 -7.15 7.69
C GLN A 37 -17.60 -6.25 6.48
N VAL A 38 -17.78 -4.97 6.70
CA VAL A 38 -17.27 -3.94 5.81
C VAL A 38 -15.78 -4.21 5.79
N ALA A 39 -15.31 -4.87 4.72
CA ALA A 39 -13.89 -4.95 4.47
C ALA A 39 -13.41 -3.50 4.49
N ASP A 40 -12.60 -3.20 5.48
CA ASP A 40 -12.00 -1.90 5.66
C ASP A 40 -11.17 -1.63 4.40
N MET A 41 -11.75 -0.90 3.44
CA MET A 41 -11.10 -0.54 2.18
C MET A 41 -10.15 0.65 2.37
N HIS A 42 -9.70 0.89 3.61
CA HIS A 42 -8.64 1.83 3.89
C HIS A 42 -7.30 1.19 3.54
N THR A 43 -6.94 1.28 2.25
CA THR A 43 -5.60 0.95 1.82
C THR A 43 -4.70 2.16 2.03
N ALA A 44 -3.42 1.95 2.25
CA ALA A 44 -2.44 3.04 2.36
C ALA A 44 -2.44 3.96 1.12
N GLU A 45 -2.90 3.46 -0.02
CA GLU A 45 -3.04 4.24 -1.25
C GLU A 45 -4.17 5.29 -1.16
N THR A 46 -5.24 4.99 -0.42
CA THR A 46 -6.39 5.87 -0.24
C THR A 46 -6.29 6.75 0.99
N SER A 47 -5.57 6.33 2.02
CA SER A 47 -5.21 7.16 3.16
C SER A 47 -3.89 7.86 2.86
N LEU A 48 -3.91 9.17 2.80
CA LEU A 48 -2.74 10.02 2.50
C LEU A 48 -1.70 10.06 3.65
N ASP A 49 -1.81 9.18 4.62
CA ASP A 49 -1.08 9.21 5.89
C ASP A 49 0.24 8.41 5.89
N TYR A 50 0.65 7.84 4.75
CA TYR A 50 1.92 7.12 4.66
C TYR A 50 3.14 8.02 4.40
N TYR A 51 2.93 9.32 4.22
CA TYR A 51 4.03 10.28 4.15
C TYR A 51 4.53 10.60 5.54
N GLY A 52 5.83 10.63 5.72
CA GLY A 52 6.39 10.94 7.02
C GLY A 52 7.80 10.42 7.20
N VAL A 53 8.24 10.42 8.44
CA VAL A 53 9.55 9.94 8.86
C VAL A 53 9.34 8.69 9.71
N TYR A 54 9.88 7.59 9.26
CA TYR A 54 9.84 6.32 9.97
C TYR A 54 11.22 5.98 10.51
N LYS A 55 11.28 5.58 11.77
CA LYS A 55 12.54 5.22 12.42
C LYS A 55 12.45 3.81 13.00
N GLY A 56 13.57 3.12 13.02
CA GLY A 56 13.65 1.80 13.60
C GLY A 56 15.08 1.36 13.76
N THR A 57 15.27 0.25 14.45
CA THR A 57 16.58 -0.37 14.61
C THR A 57 16.47 -1.83 14.19
N VAL A 58 17.39 -2.25 13.32
CA VAL A 58 17.51 -3.66 12.93
C VAL A 58 18.75 -4.26 13.55
N PRO A 59 18.73 -5.56 13.90
CA PRO A 59 19.91 -6.23 14.42
C PRO A 59 20.99 -6.32 13.34
N ALA A 60 22.24 -6.22 13.75
CA ALA A 60 23.40 -6.42 12.91
C ALA A 60 24.30 -7.51 13.51
N ALA A 61 25.09 -8.15 12.67
CA ALA A 61 25.93 -9.26 13.10
C ALA A 61 27.20 -8.82 13.86
N ASP A 62 27.66 -7.60 13.60
CA ASP A 62 28.97 -7.10 14.01
C ASP A 62 28.93 -5.74 14.73
N CYS A 63 27.74 -5.25 15.05
CA CYS A 63 27.52 -4.07 15.88
C CYS A 63 26.19 -4.22 16.65
N PRO A 64 25.92 -3.35 17.65
CA PRO A 64 24.69 -3.44 18.45
C PRO A 64 23.40 -3.32 17.63
N GLY A 65 23.48 -2.72 16.44
CA GLY A 65 22.36 -2.58 15.53
C GLY A 65 22.61 -1.51 14.47
N ILE A 66 21.64 -1.34 13.60
CA ILE A 66 21.64 -0.31 12.57
C ILE A 66 20.39 0.53 12.80
N GLU A 67 20.55 1.82 13.05
CA GLU A 67 19.45 2.77 13.09
C GLU A 67 19.05 3.14 11.67
N LEU A 68 17.77 3.01 11.40
CA LEU A 68 17.17 3.28 10.10
C LEU A 68 16.26 4.49 10.22
N THR A 69 16.37 5.43 9.30
CA THR A 69 15.45 6.56 9.16
C THR A 69 15.00 6.66 7.72
N LEU A 70 13.75 6.32 7.46
CA LEU A 70 13.14 6.41 6.14
C LEU A 70 12.18 7.61 6.10
N THR A 71 12.43 8.55 5.20
CA THR A 71 11.57 9.72 4.97
C THR A 71 10.84 9.58 3.65
N LEU A 72 9.52 9.51 3.69
CA LEU A 72 8.65 9.46 2.51
C LEU A 72 8.06 10.85 2.25
N LYS A 73 8.37 11.43 1.08
CA LYS A 73 7.94 12.77 0.69
C LYS A 73 6.72 12.73 -0.23
N LYS A 74 5.93 13.81 -0.22
CA LYS A 74 4.72 13.95 -1.05
C LYS A 74 4.98 13.96 -2.56
N ASP A 75 6.19 14.27 -2.98
CA ASP A 75 6.64 14.23 -4.38
C ASP A 75 7.02 12.82 -4.87
N ARG A 76 6.73 11.80 -4.05
CA ARG A 76 7.08 10.39 -4.28
C ARG A 76 8.57 10.11 -4.34
N THR A 77 9.37 10.97 -3.73
CA THR A 77 10.78 10.71 -3.46
C THR A 77 10.99 10.28 -2.02
N TYR A 78 12.06 9.55 -1.77
CA TYR A 78 12.44 9.16 -0.43
C TYR A 78 13.91 9.44 -0.14
N THR A 79 14.22 9.52 1.14
CA THR A 79 15.58 9.47 1.68
C THR A 79 15.62 8.38 2.72
N TYR A 80 16.57 7.49 2.62
CA TYR A 80 16.78 6.40 3.56
C TYR A 80 18.19 6.52 4.14
N HIS A 81 18.25 6.73 5.44
CA HIS A 81 19.49 6.91 6.19
C HIS A 81 19.73 5.70 7.08
N TRP A 82 20.93 5.18 7.05
CA TRP A 82 21.38 4.04 7.85
C TRP A 82 22.59 4.44 8.67
N ALA A 83 22.52 4.29 9.96
CA ALA A 83 23.59 4.59 10.89
C ALA A 83 23.94 3.34 11.70
N TYR A 84 25.15 2.85 11.55
CA TYR A 84 25.65 1.70 12.34
C TYR A 84 26.02 2.16 13.75
N ILE A 85 25.34 1.59 14.75
CA ILE A 85 25.55 1.94 16.14
C ILE A 85 26.99 1.58 16.55
N ASP A 86 27.65 2.51 17.28
CA ASP A 86 29.03 2.38 17.77
C ASP A 86 30.10 2.26 16.66
N ARG A 87 29.76 2.61 15.42
CA ARG A 87 30.73 2.74 14.34
C ARG A 87 30.85 4.19 13.89
N LYS A 88 32.07 4.68 13.83
CA LYS A 88 32.36 6.00 13.25
C LYS A 88 32.41 5.88 11.73
N ASP A 89 31.88 6.89 11.05
CA ASP A 89 31.91 7.01 9.60
C ASP A 89 31.23 5.83 8.86
N ALA A 90 30.20 5.24 9.49
CA ALA A 90 29.42 4.13 8.92
C ALA A 90 27.94 4.54 8.73
N ASP A 91 27.74 5.77 8.25
CA ASP A 91 26.44 6.30 7.88
C ASP A 91 26.29 6.27 6.36
N PHE A 92 25.14 5.84 5.89
CA PHE A 92 24.84 5.73 4.47
C PHE A 92 23.51 6.41 4.19
N ASP A 93 23.45 7.17 3.10
CA ASP A 93 22.25 7.80 2.60
C ASP A 93 21.87 7.21 1.24
N GLU A 94 20.66 6.77 1.13
CA GLU A 94 20.04 6.30 -0.10
C GLU A 94 18.89 7.21 -0.49
N THR A 95 18.76 7.50 -1.76
CA THR A 95 17.65 8.32 -2.28
C THR A 95 17.08 7.71 -3.55
N GLY A 96 15.79 7.88 -3.73
CA GLY A 96 15.13 7.37 -4.93
C GLY A 96 13.68 7.80 -4.99
N THR A 97 12.89 7.00 -5.67
CA THR A 97 11.45 7.18 -5.81
C THR A 97 10.70 6.01 -5.19
N PHE A 98 9.45 6.23 -4.85
CA PHE A 98 8.64 5.14 -4.32
C PHE A 98 7.25 5.09 -4.95
N THR A 99 6.64 3.92 -4.87
CA THR A 99 5.23 3.68 -5.19
C THR A 99 4.57 2.95 -4.05
N VAL A 100 3.27 3.24 -3.84
CA VAL A 100 2.43 2.49 -2.91
C VAL A 100 1.30 1.88 -3.72
N LYS A 101 1.07 0.59 -3.56
CA LYS A 101 -0.06 -0.12 -4.15
C LYS A 101 -0.63 -1.06 -3.10
N ASP A 102 -1.91 -0.91 -2.85
CA ASP A 102 -2.57 -1.55 -1.71
C ASP A 102 -1.84 -1.15 -0.41
N ASN A 103 -1.22 -2.05 0.28
CA ASN A 103 -0.38 -1.76 1.46
C ASN A 103 1.09 -2.11 1.21
N LEU A 104 1.50 -2.22 -0.05
CA LEU A 104 2.87 -2.49 -0.44
C LEU A 104 3.55 -1.20 -0.88
N LEU A 105 4.53 -0.75 -0.11
CA LEU A 105 5.47 0.31 -0.46
C LEU A 105 6.65 -0.31 -1.18
N THR A 106 6.97 0.20 -2.35
CA THR A 106 8.13 -0.20 -3.15
C THR A 106 9.05 1.00 -3.29
N LEU A 107 10.24 0.92 -2.75
CA LEU A 107 11.30 1.90 -2.94
C LEU A 107 12.14 1.48 -4.16
N THR A 108 12.49 2.43 -4.99
CA THR A 108 13.40 2.22 -6.13
C THR A 108 14.54 3.22 -6.02
N GLU A 109 15.73 2.72 -5.73
CA GLU A 109 16.93 3.53 -5.65
C GLU A 109 17.34 4.05 -7.04
N LYS A 110 18.11 5.11 -7.06
CA LYS A 110 18.69 5.67 -8.30
C LYS A 110 19.57 4.64 -9.04
N GLY A 111 20.15 3.69 -8.32
CA GLY A 111 20.91 2.56 -8.88
C GLY A 111 20.04 1.45 -9.47
N GLY A 112 18.73 1.48 -9.25
CA GLY A 112 17.78 0.47 -9.72
C GLY A 112 17.54 -0.65 -8.72
N GLU A 113 18.13 -0.61 -7.55
CA GLU A 113 17.83 -1.54 -6.47
C GLU A 113 16.43 -1.29 -5.90
N VAL A 114 15.75 -2.34 -5.47
CA VAL A 114 14.36 -2.27 -5.04
C VAL A 114 14.22 -2.86 -3.64
N SER A 115 13.58 -2.09 -2.76
CA SER A 115 13.24 -2.52 -1.40
C SER A 115 11.73 -2.50 -1.18
N TYR A 116 11.23 -3.43 -0.38
CA TYR A 116 9.81 -3.61 -0.13
C TYR A 116 9.46 -3.41 1.33
N PHE A 117 8.35 -2.71 1.58
CA PHE A 117 7.79 -2.54 2.92
C PHE A 117 6.28 -2.74 2.88
N LYS A 118 5.74 -3.31 3.93
CA LYS A 118 4.29 -3.32 4.16
C LYS A 118 3.93 -2.09 4.97
N VAL A 119 3.01 -1.29 4.45
CA VAL A 119 2.46 -0.13 5.16
C VAL A 119 1.41 -0.62 6.15
N GLN A 120 1.54 -0.19 7.38
CA GLN A 120 0.58 -0.39 8.46
C GLN A 120 0.28 0.97 9.11
N GLU A 121 -0.73 1.03 9.93
CA GLU A 121 -1.05 2.24 10.67
C GLU A 121 0.15 2.67 11.54
N GLY A 122 0.68 3.86 11.28
CA GLY A 122 1.82 4.42 12.01
C GLY A 122 3.14 3.66 11.88
N SER A 123 3.27 2.69 10.96
CA SER A 123 4.50 1.89 10.87
C SER A 123 4.74 1.27 9.50
N LEU A 124 6.00 0.91 9.26
CA LEU A 124 6.43 0.17 8.09
C LEU A 124 7.10 -1.14 8.53
N VAL A 125 6.71 -2.24 7.92
CA VAL A 125 7.36 -3.53 8.12
C VAL A 125 8.23 -3.84 6.91
N MET A 126 9.53 -3.97 7.14
CA MET A 126 10.48 -4.35 6.08
C MET A 126 10.17 -5.76 5.56
N LEU A 127 10.17 -5.91 4.26
CA LEU A 127 9.96 -7.17 3.59
C LEU A 127 11.24 -7.61 2.86
N ASN A 128 11.43 -8.90 2.72
CA ASN A 128 12.47 -9.45 1.88
C ASN A 128 12.05 -9.41 0.38
N ASN A 129 12.91 -9.89 -0.50
CA ASN A 129 12.65 -9.92 -1.94
C ASN A 129 11.44 -10.80 -2.33
N GLU A 130 11.05 -11.73 -1.45
CA GLU A 130 9.86 -12.58 -1.61
C GLU A 130 8.60 -11.92 -1.02
N LYS A 131 8.72 -10.67 -0.57
CA LYS A 131 7.66 -9.87 0.09
C LYS A 131 7.15 -10.51 1.39
N GLN A 132 8.01 -11.26 2.07
CA GLN A 132 7.75 -11.78 3.41
C GLN A 132 8.36 -10.85 4.46
N PRO A 133 7.79 -10.76 5.66
CA PRO A 133 8.33 -9.91 6.71
C PRO A 133 9.81 -10.22 6.98
N ALA A 134 10.65 -9.21 6.89
CA ALA A 134 12.04 -9.27 7.34
C ALA A 134 12.11 -8.94 8.85
N THR A 135 13.28 -9.11 9.44
CA THR A 135 13.51 -8.75 10.82
C THR A 135 13.61 -7.23 10.95
N GLY A 136 12.72 -6.66 11.70
CA GLY A 136 12.67 -5.22 11.97
C GLY A 136 11.39 -4.55 11.46
N ALA A 137 10.96 -3.54 12.18
CA ALA A 137 9.86 -2.65 11.82
C ALA A 137 10.34 -1.20 11.95
N LEU A 138 9.89 -0.33 11.05
CA LEU A 138 10.07 1.10 11.15
C LEU A 138 8.77 1.71 11.64
N ALA A 139 8.84 2.53 12.69
CA ALA A 139 7.75 3.30 13.24
C ALA A 139 8.07 4.79 13.21
N ASP A 140 7.06 5.66 13.10
CA ASP A 140 7.16 7.11 13.18
C ASP A 140 7.22 7.65 14.61
#